data_c0371732d503360443c1902e29a0d95c
#
_entry.id   c0371732d503360443c1902e29a0d95c
#
_cell.length_a   1.000
_cell.length_b   1.000
_cell.length_c   1.000
_cell.angle_alpha   90.00
_cell.angle_beta   90.00
_cell.angle_gamma   90.00
#
_symmetry.space_group_name_H-M   'P 1'
#
loop_
_entity.id
_entity.type
_entity.pdbx_description
1 polymer ?
#
loop_
_entity_poly.entity_id
_entity_poly.type
_entity_poly.pdbx_seq_one_letter_code
_entity_poly.pdbx_strand_id
1 'polypeptide(L)'
;AKVCLAIFSAGFSMLPVWIGYTMANKLKMEPIMGAFLGAVLVSSSISGVEGLDFFGIPIPAVEYTSSVMPIVMGIILMYWVDKLLKKIIPEMVRYFLKPLLTMLIVVPITLIVLGPIGTELSGVVGNALQAFFSAASIIATPVCSAIYPYLVMLGLDKAITPIMVEGISSIGYDLVVTPMGFISNLAVGGSALAVAMHLKDKGRKGMIAS
;
A
#
# COMPACT_ATOMS: atom_id res chain seq x y z
N ALA A 1 16.08 -20.43 7.16
CA ALA A 1 16.12 -18.97 7.14
C ALA A 1 15.96 -18.38 5.73
N LYS A 2 16.78 -18.77 4.72
CA LYS A 2 16.71 -18.20 3.35
C LYS A 2 15.36 -18.40 2.65
N VAL A 3 14.72 -19.54 2.80
CA VAL A 3 13.40 -19.83 2.18
C VAL A 3 12.30 -18.96 2.81
N CYS A 4 12.30 -18.80 4.15
CA CYS A 4 11.33 -17.93 4.82
C CYS A 4 11.48 -16.47 4.40
N LEU A 5 12.72 -15.98 4.24
CA LEU A 5 12.99 -14.64 3.73
C LEU A 5 12.51 -14.49 2.27
N ALA A 6 12.72 -15.49 1.43
CA ALA A 6 12.24 -15.46 0.05
C ALA A 6 10.71 -15.41 -0.03
N ILE A 7 10.01 -16.20 0.79
CA ILE A 7 8.53 -16.18 0.87
C ILE A 7 8.04 -14.80 1.34
N PHE A 8 8.65 -14.24 2.38
CA PHE A 8 8.32 -12.91 2.88
C PHE A 8 8.54 -11.82 1.81
N SER A 9 9.71 -11.83 1.18
CA SER A 9 10.07 -10.88 0.13
C SER A 9 9.12 -10.97 -1.07
N ALA A 10 8.77 -12.18 -1.51
CA ALA A 10 7.82 -12.40 -2.60
C ALA A 10 6.42 -11.84 -2.28
N GLY A 11 5.91 -12.08 -1.07
CA GLY A 11 4.63 -11.53 -0.62
C GLY A 11 4.65 -10.00 -0.55
N PHE A 12 5.74 -9.45 -0.05
CA PHE A 12 5.89 -8.01 0.14
C PHE A 12 6.06 -7.25 -1.18
N SER A 13 6.84 -7.80 -2.12
CA SER A 13 7.01 -7.21 -3.45
C SER A 13 5.72 -7.15 -4.26
N MET A 14 4.78 -8.07 -4.01
CA MET A 14 3.47 -8.12 -4.67
C MET A 14 2.38 -7.26 -4.00
N LEU A 15 2.72 -6.45 -3.00
CA LEU A 15 1.76 -5.57 -2.32
C LEU A 15 0.91 -4.72 -3.27
N PRO A 16 1.44 -4.06 -4.30
CA PRO A 16 0.62 -3.30 -5.25
C PRO A 16 -0.44 -4.15 -5.94
N VAL A 17 -0.15 -5.43 -6.22
CA VAL A 17 -1.10 -6.36 -6.84
C VAL A 17 -2.27 -6.66 -5.91
N TRP A 18 -1.99 -6.95 -4.65
CA TRP A 18 -3.02 -7.25 -3.64
C TRP A 18 -3.88 -6.04 -3.33
N ILE A 19 -3.27 -4.86 -3.20
CA ILE A 19 -3.97 -3.60 -2.98
C ILE A 19 -4.83 -3.28 -4.21
N GLY A 20 -4.28 -3.41 -5.40
CA GLY A 20 -5.00 -3.19 -6.65
C GLY A 20 -6.25 -4.05 -6.76
N TYR A 21 -6.12 -5.35 -6.50
CA TYR A 21 -7.23 -6.30 -6.49
C TYR A 21 -8.31 -5.92 -5.46
N THR A 22 -7.91 -5.72 -4.21
CA THR A 22 -8.86 -5.47 -3.12
C THR A 22 -9.58 -4.13 -3.26
N MET A 23 -8.86 -3.10 -3.72
CA MET A 23 -9.43 -1.77 -3.91
C MET A 23 -10.38 -1.74 -5.11
N ALA A 24 -10.04 -2.38 -6.23
CA ALA A 24 -10.92 -2.51 -7.38
C ALA A 24 -12.21 -3.26 -7.00
N ASN A 25 -12.11 -4.32 -6.20
CA ASN A 25 -13.26 -5.05 -5.69
C ASN A 25 -14.18 -4.17 -4.81
N LYS A 26 -13.60 -3.39 -3.89
CA LYS A 26 -14.36 -2.44 -3.06
C LYS A 26 -15.08 -1.37 -3.89
N LEU A 27 -14.49 -0.92 -4.98
CA LEU A 27 -15.07 0.06 -5.90
C LEU A 27 -16.04 -0.57 -6.91
N LYS A 28 -16.36 -1.87 -6.78
CA LYS A 28 -17.26 -2.62 -7.67
C LYS A 28 -16.80 -2.59 -9.14
N MET A 29 -15.50 -2.57 -9.36
CA MET A 29 -14.86 -2.79 -10.65
C MET A 29 -14.44 -4.26 -10.77
N GLU A 30 -13.93 -4.64 -11.94
CA GLU A 30 -13.34 -5.96 -12.12
C GLU A 30 -12.01 -6.06 -11.33
N PRO A 31 -11.93 -6.93 -10.30
CA PRO A 31 -10.74 -6.98 -9.42
C PRO A 31 -9.46 -7.35 -10.16
N ILE A 32 -9.57 -8.15 -11.22
CA ILE A 32 -8.44 -8.59 -12.05
C ILE A 32 -7.76 -7.41 -12.73
N MET A 33 -8.50 -6.39 -13.14
CA MET A 33 -7.92 -5.18 -13.72
C MET A 33 -7.08 -4.40 -12.71
N GLY A 34 -7.54 -4.30 -11.46
CA GLY A 34 -6.75 -3.69 -10.40
C GLY A 34 -5.47 -4.47 -10.09
N ALA A 35 -5.57 -5.81 -10.06
CA ALA A 35 -4.39 -6.67 -9.91
C ALA A 35 -3.42 -6.51 -11.08
N PHE A 36 -3.93 -6.41 -12.31
CA PHE A 36 -3.11 -6.22 -13.50
C PHE A 36 -2.35 -4.89 -13.46
N LEU A 37 -3.01 -3.78 -13.07
CA LEU A 37 -2.33 -2.49 -12.88
C LEU A 37 -1.21 -2.61 -11.83
N GLY A 38 -1.47 -3.27 -10.71
CA GLY A 38 -0.46 -3.55 -9.69
C GLY A 38 0.71 -4.39 -10.21
N ALA A 39 0.42 -5.43 -11.01
CA ALA A 39 1.44 -6.28 -11.63
C ALA A 39 2.33 -5.51 -12.61
N VAL A 40 1.75 -4.59 -13.39
CA VAL A 40 2.51 -3.70 -14.28
C VAL A 40 3.47 -2.83 -13.49
N LEU A 41 3.03 -2.24 -12.37
CA LEU A 41 3.89 -1.42 -11.52
C LEU A 41 5.06 -2.20 -10.92
N VAL A 42 4.85 -3.45 -10.54
CA VAL A 42 5.89 -4.31 -9.91
C VAL A 42 6.78 -4.99 -10.94
N SER A 43 6.39 -4.97 -12.22
CA SER A 43 7.16 -5.64 -13.28
C SER A 43 8.59 -5.14 -13.34
N SER A 44 9.56 -6.06 -13.34
CA SER A 44 10.99 -5.75 -13.51
C SER A 44 11.33 -5.10 -14.85
N SER A 45 10.42 -5.15 -15.81
CA SER A 45 10.56 -4.47 -17.11
C SER A 45 10.14 -2.99 -17.06
N ILE A 46 9.56 -2.52 -15.94
CA ILE A 46 9.02 -1.17 -15.78
C ILE A 46 9.57 -0.50 -14.53
N SER A 47 9.53 -1.21 -13.40
CA SER A 47 9.96 -0.67 -12.11
C SER A 47 11.48 -0.43 -12.09
N GLY A 48 11.90 0.82 -11.92
CA GLY A 48 13.31 1.20 -11.85
C GLY A 48 14.09 1.15 -13.18
N VAL A 49 13.42 0.93 -14.32
CA VAL A 49 14.08 0.84 -15.62
C VAL A 49 14.21 2.23 -16.25
N GLU A 50 15.46 2.59 -16.59
CA GLU A 50 15.75 3.84 -17.30
C GLU A 50 15.53 3.71 -18.81
N GLY A 51 15.18 4.82 -19.46
CA GLY A 51 15.06 4.88 -20.92
C GLY A 51 13.76 4.32 -21.49
N LEU A 52 12.76 4.06 -20.66
CA LEU A 52 11.42 3.72 -21.13
C LEU A 52 10.72 4.97 -21.67
N ASP A 53 10.09 4.82 -22.83
CA ASP A 53 9.25 5.86 -23.41
C ASP A 53 7.89 5.28 -23.84
N PHE A 54 6.88 6.13 -23.81
CA PHE A 54 5.56 5.82 -24.32
C PHE A 54 5.20 6.86 -25.38
N PHE A 55 5.27 6.47 -26.65
CA PHE A 55 5.05 7.36 -27.82
C PHE A 55 5.90 8.64 -27.78
N GLY A 56 7.17 8.56 -27.34
CA GLY A 56 8.09 9.68 -27.25
C GLY A 56 7.97 10.51 -25.96
N ILE A 57 7.15 10.11 -25.02
CA ILE A 57 7.07 10.69 -23.67
C ILE A 57 7.92 9.82 -22.75
N PRO A 58 9.00 10.36 -22.15
CA PRO A 58 9.84 9.57 -21.25
C PRO A 58 9.09 9.18 -19.99
N ILE A 59 9.20 7.92 -19.61
CA ILE A 59 8.68 7.40 -18.33
C ILE A 59 9.79 7.55 -17.29
N PRO A 60 9.56 8.24 -16.16
CA PRO A 60 10.54 8.35 -15.10
C PRO A 60 10.90 6.97 -14.52
N ALA A 61 12.18 6.72 -14.31
CA ALA A 61 12.67 5.51 -13.68
C ALA A 61 12.38 5.56 -12.17
N VAL A 62 11.20 5.09 -11.78
CA VAL A 62 10.76 5.05 -10.38
C VAL A 62 10.58 3.61 -9.95
N GLU A 63 11.07 3.28 -8.77
CA GLU A 63 10.86 1.95 -8.18
C GLU A 63 9.52 1.91 -7.44
N TYR A 64 8.61 1.05 -7.94
CA TYR A 64 7.26 0.92 -7.40
C TYR A 64 7.09 -0.29 -6.47
N THR A 65 8.12 -1.11 -6.33
CA THR A 65 8.10 -2.30 -5.48
C THR A 65 7.78 -1.90 -4.04
N SER A 66 6.78 -2.51 -3.45
CA SER A 66 6.29 -2.20 -2.09
C SER A 66 5.68 -0.78 -1.91
N SER A 67 5.50 -0.03 -2.98
CA SER A 67 4.90 1.32 -2.93
C SER A 67 3.37 1.23 -2.97
N VAL A 68 2.70 1.92 -2.03
CA VAL A 68 1.23 1.88 -1.88
C VAL A 68 0.55 3.05 -2.60
N MET A 69 1.12 4.25 -2.53
CA MET A 69 0.47 5.45 -3.07
C MET A 69 0.25 5.42 -4.58
N PRO A 70 1.22 5.02 -5.42
CA PRO A 70 1.03 4.97 -6.87
C PRO A 70 -0.13 4.06 -7.29
N ILE A 71 -0.26 2.87 -6.68
CA ILE A 71 -1.37 1.96 -7.03
C ILE A 71 -2.72 2.49 -6.57
N VAL A 72 -2.80 3.11 -5.38
CA VAL A 72 -4.05 3.71 -4.88
C VAL A 72 -4.53 4.81 -5.82
N MET A 73 -3.63 5.72 -6.21
CA MET A 73 -3.95 6.79 -7.16
C MET A 73 -4.34 6.22 -8.53
N GLY A 74 -3.62 5.21 -9.02
CA GLY A 74 -3.93 4.51 -10.27
C GLY A 74 -5.31 3.86 -10.27
N ILE A 75 -5.71 3.22 -9.17
CA ILE A 75 -7.06 2.62 -9.04
C ILE A 75 -8.16 3.70 -9.00
N ILE A 76 -7.92 4.82 -8.36
CA ILE A 76 -8.88 5.95 -8.37
C ILE A 76 -9.05 6.48 -9.81
N LEU A 77 -7.96 6.69 -10.53
CA LEU A 77 -8.02 7.06 -11.95
C LEU A 77 -8.76 6.00 -12.77
N MET A 78 -8.44 4.72 -12.56
CA MET A 78 -9.09 3.60 -13.25
C MET A 78 -10.60 3.59 -13.01
N TYR A 79 -11.07 3.91 -11.82
CA TYR A 79 -12.49 4.02 -11.51
C TYR A 79 -13.20 5.07 -12.37
N TRP A 80 -12.59 6.25 -12.53
CA TRP A 80 -13.17 7.32 -13.36
C TRP A 80 -13.17 6.96 -14.84
N VAL A 81 -12.07 6.38 -15.34
CA VAL A 81 -11.95 5.92 -16.73
C VAL A 81 -12.94 4.79 -17.03
N ASP A 82 -13.06 3.80 -16.14
CA ASP A 82 -14.03 2.71 -16.26
C ASP A 82 -15.48 3.21 -16.34
N LYS A 83 -15.81 4.20 -15.50
CA LYS A 83 -17.14 4.81 -15.47
C LYS A 83 -17.42 5.61 -16.74
N LEU A 84 -16.41 6.28 -17.29
CA LEU A 84 -16.53 7.04 -18.55
C LEU A 84 -16.71 6.07 -19.73
N LEU A 85 -15.88 5.05 -19.83
CA LEU A 85 -15.92 4.07 -20.91
C LEU A 85 -17.23 3.25 -20.91
N LYS A 86 -17.80 2.99 -19.74
CA LYS A 86 -19.14 2.36 -19.63
C LYS A 86 -20.25 3.15 -20.32
N LYS A 87 -20.12 4.48 -20.44
CA LYS A 87 -21.10 5.34 -21.10
C LYS A 87 -20.90 5.42 -22.61
N ILE A 88 -19.64 5.28 -23.05
CA ILE A 88 -19.27 5.51 -24.46
C ILE A 88 -19.33 4.22 -25.27
N ILE A 89 -18.98 3.07 -24.67
CA ILE A 89 -18.83 1.82 -25.39
C ILE A 89 -20.16 1.07 -25.46
N PRO A 90 -20.64 0.70 -26.68
CA PRO A 90 -21.84 -0.14 -26.86
C PRO A 90 -21.71 -1.50 -26.15
N GLU A 91 -22.85 -2.04 -25.71
CA GLU A 91 -22.89 -3.27 -24.91
C GLU A 91 -22.27 -4.48 -25.62
N MET A 92 -22.43 -4.60 -26.92
CA MET A 92 -21.94 -5.74 -27.70
C MET A 92 -20.42 -5.92 -27.61
N VAL A 93 -19.66 -4.84 -27.58
CA VAL A 93 -18.17 -4.89 -27.59
C VAL A 93 -17.57 -4.52 -26.22
N ARG A 94 -18.41 -4.15 -25.25
CA ARG A 94 -17.99 -3.65 -23.95
C ARG A 94 -17.11 -4.65 -23.18
N TYR A 95 -17.42 -5.93 -23.28
CA TYR A 95 -16.70 -6.98 -22.55
C TYR A 95 -15.21 -7.02 -22.91
N PHE A 96 -14.88 -6.83 -24.17
CA PHE A 96 -13.50 -6.89 -24.66
C PHE A 96 -12.84 -5.50 -24.74
N LEU A 97 -13.56 -4.53 -25.29
CA LEU A 97 -12.97 -3.21 -25.60
C LEU A 97 -12.76 -2.34 -24.36
N LYS A 98 -13.65 -2.47 -23.36
CA LYS A 98 -13.56 -1.69 -22.12
C LYS A 98 -12.29 -1.99 -21.31
N PRO A 99 -11.94 -3.25 -20.96
CA PRO A 99 -10.71 -3.55 -20.23
C PRO A 99 -9.47 -3.09 -21.00
N LEU A 100 -9.43 -3.33 -22.31
CA LEU A 100 -8.30 -2.95 -23.15
C LEU A 100 -8.07 -1.45 -23.15
N LEU A 101 -9.11 -0.65 -23.43
CA LEU A 101 -9.01 0.81 -23.44
C LEU A 101 -8.74 1.39 -22.06
N THR A 102 -9.34 0.81 -21.01
CA THR A 102 -9.05 1.25 -19.63
C THR A 102 -7.57 1.10 -19.31
N MET A 103 -6.96 -0.05 -19.61
CA MET A 103 -5.54 -0.26 -19.35
C MET A 103 -4.65 0.58 -20.25
N LEU A 104 -5.00 0.73 -21.53
CA LEU A 104 -4.24 1.55 -22.47
C LEU A 104 -4.16 3.02 -22.03
N ILE A 105 -5.19 3.52 -21.34
CA ILE A 105 -5.24 4.89 -20.84
C ILE A 105 -4.62 4.99 -19.44
N VAL A 106 -5.01 4.10 -18.53
CA VAL A 106 -4.64 4.20 -17.12
C VAL A 106 -3.16 3.89 -16.87
N VAL A 107 -2.62 2.87 -17.52
CA VAL A 107 -1.22 2.45 -17.30
C VAL A 107 -0.23 3.57 -17.64
N PRO A 108 -0.27 4.19 -18.84
CA PRO A 108 0.68 5.27 -19.15
C PRO A 108 0.53 6.47 -18.21
N ILE A 109 -0.70 6.90 -17.93
CA ILE A 109 -0.93 8.02 -17.01
C ILE A 109 -0.42 7.70 -15.62
N THR A 110 -0.62 6.47 -15.16
CA THR A 110 -0.12 6.04 -13.86
C THR A 110 1.40 6.05 -13.82
N LEU A 111 2.08 5.56 -14.84
CA LEU A 111 3.55 5.51 -14.88
C LEU A 111 4.19 6.90 -15.06
N ILE A 112 3.62 7.75 -15.91
CA ILE A 112 4.22 9.05 -16.24
C ILE A 112 3.92 10.11 -15.17
N VAL A 113 2.70 10.11 -14.63
CA VAL A 113 2.21 11.19 -13.76
C VAL A 113 2.00 10.72 -12.32
N LEU A 114 1.13 9.73 -12.12
CA LEU A 114 0.71 9.34 -10.78
C LEU A 114 1.79 8.59 -10.01
N GLY A 115 2.65 7.85 -10.70
CA GLY A 115 3.77 7.13 -10.10
C GLY A 115 4.75 8.06 -9.41
N PRO A 116 5.39 9.00 -10.12
CA PRO A 116 6.29 9.98 -9.52
C PRO A 116 5.63 10.81 -8.42
N ILE A 117 4.40 11.32 -8.66
CA ILE A 117 3.66 12.08 -7.63
C ILE A 117 3.40 11.21 -6.39
N GLY A 118 3.01 9.96 -6.58
CA GLY A 118 2.74 9.03 -5.48
C GLY A 118 3.98 8.69 -4.66
N THR A 119 5.15 8.57 -5.30
CA THR A 119 6.43 8.35 -4.58
C THR A 119 6.89 9.59 -3.84
N GLU A 120 6.79 10.77 -4.44
CA GLU A 120 7.07 12.04 -3.76
C GLU A 120 6.16 12.27 -2.55
N LEU A 121 4.86 12.00 -2.70
CA LEU A 121 3.90 12.09 -1.59
C LEU A 121 4.24 11.12 -0.46
N SER A 122 4.65 9.89 -0.78
CA SER A 122 5.14 8.93 0.21
C SER A 122 6.38 9.46 0.92
N GLY A 123 7.32 10.08 0.20
CA GLY A 123 8.51 10.70 0.76
C GLY A 123 8.18 11.87 1.71
N VAL A 124 7.25 12.75 1.31
CA VAL A 124 6.80 13.87 2.18
C VAL A 124 6.20 13.35 3.48
N VAL A 125 5.34 12.34 3.42
CA VAL A 125 4.76 11.71 4.63
C VAL A 125 5.86 11.08 5.48
N GLY A 126 6.82 10.36 4.86
CA GLY A 126 7.96 9.76 5.52
C GLY A 126 8.81 10.79 6.25
N ASN A 127 9.21 11.85 5.56
CA ASN A 127 10.02 12.94 6.12
C ASN A 127 9.31 13.69 7.26
N ALA A 128 8.00 13.94 7.12
CA ALA A 128 7.20 14.57 8.17
C ALA A 128 7.14 13.72 9.44
N LEU A 129 6.96 12.41 9.30
CA LEU A 129 6.99 11.48 10.42
C LEU A 129 8.39 11.43 11.07
N GLN A 130 9.45 11.34 10.27
CA GLN A 130 10.82 11.33 10.77
C GLN A 130 11.16 12.62 11.54
N ALA A 131 10.77 13.79 11.00
CA ALA A 131 10.94 15.08 11.68
C ALA A 131 10.18 15.13 13.00
N PHE A 132 8.95 14.62 13.04
CA PHE A 132 8.15 14.54 14.26
C PHE A 132 8.80 13.65 15.33
N PHE A 133 9.29 12.48 14.95
CA PHE A 133 9.95 11.56 15.87
C PHE A 133 11.31 12.07 16.37
N SER A 134 12.08 12.76 15.53
CA SER A 134 13.35 13.35 15.94
C SER A 134 13.18 14.53 16.90
N ALA A 135 12.13 15.34 16.70
CA ALA A 135 11.85 16.51 17.54
C ALA A 135 11.28 16.16 18.94
N ALA A 136 10.55 15.06 19.05
CA ALA A 136 9.79 14.73 20.26
C ALA A 136 9.98 13.27 20.73
N SER A 137 11.20 12.73 20.64
CA SER A 137 11.49 11.28 20.76
C SER A 137 10.90 10.59 22.00
N ILE A 138 10.88 11.23 23.18
CA ILE A 138 10.33 10.65 24.41
C ILE A 138 8.79 10.66 24.42
N ILE A 139 8.15 11.70 23.89
CA ILE A 139 6.69 11.87 23.90
C ILE A 139 6.07 11.32 22.61
N ALA A 140 6.78 11.41 21.50
CA ALA A 140 6.29 10.96 20.21
C ALA A 140 6.00 9.45 20.18
N THR A 141 6.90 8.63 20.73
CA THR A 141 6.73 7.18 20.71
C THR A 141 5.46 6.71 21.42
N PRO A 142 5.13 7.13 22.66
CA PRO A 142 3.86 6.77 23.30
C PRO A 142 2.63 7.27 22.57
N VAL A 143 2.65 8.52 22.08
CA VAL A 143 1.51 9.10 21.34
C VAL A 143 1.26 8.36 20.04
N CYS A 144 2.31 8.12 19.28
CA CYS A 144 2.19 7.38 18.02
C CYS A 144 1.82 5.91 18.23
N SER A 145 2.31 5.26 19.30
CA SER A 145 1.89 3.91 19.67
C SER A 145 0.40 3.82 20.01
N ALA A 146 -0.16 4.87 20.61
CA ALA A 146 -1.60 4.94 20.87
C ALA A 146 -2.43 5.13 19.59
N ILE A 147 -1.90 5.83 18.60
CA ILE A 147 -2.56 6.08 17.31
C ILE A 147 -2.33 4.91 16.32
N TYR A 148 -1.27 4.15 16.48
CA TYR A 148 -0.85 3.11 15.55
C TYR A 148 -1.93 2.08 15.20
N PRO A 149 -2.77 1.56 16.14
CA PRO A 149 -3.85 0.64 15.80
C PRO A 149 -4.83 1.23 14.78
N TYR A 150 -5.11 2.52 14.88
CA TYR A 150 -6.00 3.20 13.92
C TYR A 150 -5.32 3.36 12.55
N LEU A 151 -4.01 3.60 12.51
CA LEU A 151 -3.25 3.64 11.26
C LEU A 151 -3.25 2.27 10.57
N VAL A 152 -3.11 1.19 11.33
CA VAL A 152 -3.20 -0.19 10.82
C VAL A 152 -4.60 -0.47 10.26
N MET A 153 -5.66 -0.08 10.96
CA MET A 153 -7.04 -0.24 10.47
C MET A 153 -7.30 0.52 9.17
N LEU A 154 -6.66 1.66 8.97
CA LEU A 154 -6.73 2.46 7.74
C LEU A 154 -5.79 1.95 6.64
N GLY A 155 -4.94 0.96 6.92
CA GLY A 155 -3.93 0.43 5.99
C GLY A 155 -2.75 1.37 5.75
N LEU A 156 -2.55 2.36 6.62
CA LEU A 156 -1.47 3.35 6.53
C LEU A 156 -0.16 2.85 7.15
N ASP A 157 -0.17 1.71 7.81
CA ASP A 157 1.03 1.06 8.37
C ASP A 157 2.09 0.78 7.29
N LYS A 158 1.67 0.47 6.07
CA LYS A 158 2.57 0.23 4.94
C LYS A 158 3.22 1.51 4.39
N ALA A 159 2.58 2.65 4.54
CA ALA A 159 3.19 3.94 4.20
C ALA A 159 4.35 4.31 5.14
N ILE A 160 4.39 3.73 6.33
CA ILE A 160 5.44 3.95 7.33
C ILE A 160 6.62 2.97 7.15
N THR A 161 6.42 1.86 6.46
CA THR A 161 7.47 0.85 6.22
C THR A 161 8.75 1.39 5.57
N PRO A 162 8.72 2.31 4.59
CA PRO A 162 9.94 2.90 4.04
C PRO A 162 10.80 3.60 5.10
N ILE A 163 10.20 4.22 6.10
CA ILE A 163 10.94 4.88 7.20
C ILE A 163 11.70 3.83 8.03
N MET A 164 11.08 2.69 8.29
CA MET A 164 11.73 1.57 8.98
C MET A 164 12.94 1.07 8.16
N VAL A 165 12.76 0.88 6.86
CA VAL A 165 13.83 0.39 5.97
C VAL A 165 14.98 1.42 5.90
N GLU A 166 14.68 2.69 5.80
CA GLU A 166 15.67 3.77 5.79
C GLU A 166 16.43 3.86 7.13
N GLY A 167 15.72 3.75 8.26
CA GLY A 167 16.34 3.69 9.58
C GLY A 167 17.32 2.52 9.71
N ILE A 168 16.91 1.33 9.29
CA ILE A 168 17.76 0.13 9.33
C ILE A 168 18.96 0.26 8.39
N SER A 169 18.78 0.83 7.21
CA SER A 169 19.86 0.98 6.22
C SER A 169 20.88 2.06 6.61
N SER A 170 20.45 3.14 7.26
CA SER A 170 21.31 4.28 7.62
C SER A 170 22.00 4.13 8.98
N ILE A 171 21.28 3.60 9.98
CA ILE A 171 21.73 3.57 11.39
C ILE A 171 21.94 2.13 11.87
N GLY A 172 21.45 1.12 11.12
CA GLY A 172 21.53 -0.29 11.47
C GLY A 172 20.38 -0.81 12.36
N TYR A 173 19.47 0.06 12.78
CA TYR A 173 18.29 -0.29 13.59
C TYR A 173 17.13 0.70 13.37
N ASP A 174 15.91 0.24 13.68
CA ASP A 174 14.71 1.08 13.59
C ASP A 174 14.32 1.62 14.96
N LEU A 175 14.36 2.94 15.09
CA LEU A 175 14.02 3.66 16.34
C LEU A 175 12.53 3.97 16.47
N VAL A 176 11.75 3.84 15.40
CA VAL A 176 10.44 4.46 15.30
C VAL A 176 9.34 3.41 15.12
N VAL A 177 9.36 2.73 14.00
CA VAL A 177 8.23 1.89 13.55
C VAL A 177 8.13 0.61 14.35
N THR A 178 9.26 -0.07 14.55
CA THR A 178 9.29 -1.33 15.32
C THR A 178 8.92 -1.12 16.79
N PRO A 179 9.49 -0.16 17.54
CA PRO A 179 9.06 0.10 18.91
C PRO A 179 7.61 0.51 19.04
N MET A 180 7.14 1.39 18.12
CA MET A 180 5.75 1.85 18.08
C MET A 180 4.77 0.70 17.86
N GLY A 181 5.04 -0.15 16.88
CA GLY A 181 4.22 -1.33 16.57
C GLY A 181 4.23 -2.34 17.72
N PHE A 182 5.39 -2.59 18.33
CA PHE A 182 5.53 -3.53 19.43
C PHE A 182 4.73 -3.09 20.66
N ILE A 183 4.88 -1.83 21.09
CA ILE A 183 4.15 -1.27 22.24
C ILE A 183 2.64 -1.28 21.96
N SER A 184 2.22 -0.88 20.77
CA SER A 184 0.83 -0.87 20.37
C SER A 184 0.21 -2.29 20.38
N ASN A 185 0.88 -3.26 19.80
CA ASN A 185 0.40 -4.64 19.75
C ASN A 185 0.30 -5.26 21.16
N LEU A 186 1.24 -4.97 22.04
CA LEU A 186 1.16 -5.40 23.44
C LEU A 186 -0.04 -4.75 24.16
N ALA A 187 -0.29 -3.47 23.94
CA ALA A 187 -1.42 -2.76 24.55
C ALA A 187 -2.76 -3.32 24.06
N VAL A 188 -2.90 -3.56 22.74
CA VAL A 188 -4.09 -4.16 22.15
C VAL A 188 -4.28 -5.61 22.65
N GLY A 189 -3.23 -6.42 22.67
CA GLY A 189 -3.26 -7.78 23.21
C GLY A 189 -3.63 -7.82 24.69
N GLY A 190 -3.06 -6.92 25.50
CA GLY A 190 -3.40 -6.78 26.93
C GLY A 190 -4.87 -6.36 27.14
N SER A 191 -5.39 -5.44 26.35
CA SER A 191 -6.80 -5.03 26.41
C SER A 191 -7.74 -6.16 26.00
N ALA A 192 -7.41 -6.89 24.94
CA ALA A 192 -8.17 -8.06 24.49
C ALA A 192 -8.21 -9.14 25.58
N LEU A 193 -7.08 -9.42 26.22
CA LEU A 193 -6.98 -10.38 27.33
C LEU A 193 -7.83 -9.93 28.53
N ALA A 194 -7.77 -8.66 28.91
CA ALA A 194 -8.56 -8.11 30.00
C ALA A 194 -10.08 -8.24 29.73
N VAL A 195 -10.51 -7.93 28.49
CA VAL A 195 -11.91 -8.10 28.08
C VAL A 195 -12.30 -9.60 28.11
N ALA A 196 -11.44 -10.49 27.60
CA ALA A 196 -11.69 -11.93 27.61
C ALA A 196 -11.85 -12.49 29.04
N MET A 197 -11.08 -11.98 30.02
CA MET A 197 -11.19 -12.39 31.42
C MET A 197 -12.51 -11.94 32.06
N HIS A 198 -13.05 -10.78 31.67
CA HIS A 198 -14.30 -10.22 32.24
C HIS A 198 -15.57 -10.72 31.54
N LEU A 199 -15.46 -11.30 30.34
CA LEU A 199 -16.60 -11.87 29.64
C LEU A 199 -17.10 -13.14 30.32
N LYS A 200 -18.41 -13.21 30.59
CA LYS A 200 -19.07 -14.41 31.13
C LYS A 200 -19.40 -15.45 30.05
N ASP A 201 -19.53 -15.00 28.80
CA ASP A 201 -19.87 -15.86 27.66
C ASP A 201 -18.63 -16.54 27.08
N LYS A 202 -18.61 -17.89 27.17
CA LYS A 202 -17.51 -18.73 26.67
C LYS A 202 -17.29 -18.62 25.16
N GLY A 203 -18.35 -18.42 24.37
CA GLY A 203 -18.22 -18.27 22.92
C GLY A 203 -17.52 -16.98 22.51
N ARG A 204 -17.84 -15.87 23.16
CA ARG A 204 -17.18 -14.58 22.93
C ARG A 204 -15.75 -14.53 23.47
N LYS A 205 -15.47 -15.25 24.55
CA LYS A 205 -14.07 -15.38 25.06
C LYS A 205 -13.15 -15.98 24.00
N GLY A 206 -13.59 -17.03 23.32
CA GLY A 206 -12.77 -17.69 22.31
C GLY A 206 -12.46 -16.79 21.11
N MET A 207 -13.42 -15.97 20.66
CA MET A 207 -13.22 -15.03 19.54
C MET A 207 -12.29 -13.87 19.86
N ILE A 208 -12.12 -13.48 21.11
CA ILE A 208 -11.25 -12.36 21.51
C ILE A 208 -9.85 -12.85 21.85
N ALA A 209 -9.71 -14.11 22.26
CA ALA A 209 -8.43 -14.72 22.63
C ALA A 209 -7.70 -15.38 21.44
N SER A 210 -8.34 -15.53 20.29
CA SER A 210 -7.74 -16.02 19.03
C SER A 210 -7.16 -14.88 18.22
#